data_3dd846a8ab816660948548f3651dce1e
#
_entry.id   3dd846a8ab816660948548f3651dce1e
#
_cell.length_a   1.000
_cell.length_b   1.000
_cell.length_c   1.000
_cell.angle_alpha   90.00
_cell.angle_beta   90.00
_cell.angle_gamma   90.00
#
_symmetry.space_group_name_H-M   'P 1'
#
loop_
_entity.id
_entity.type
_entity.pdbx_description
1 polymer ?
#
loop_
_entity_poly.entity_id
_entity_poly.type
_entity_poly.pdbx_seq_one_letter_code
_entity_poly.pdbx_strand_id
1 'polypeptide(L)'
;MSRACKSAAEKLARDGVAVEEAHPDLSDAEKTFLTLRGAVFIGRHAELMKKYRHFYKQEIIDNTEFGLSLKPEEIIAAEVAQGELIRRTARWFENYDLLVCPAVSCPPFDVSQRYPTEVDGVPFEGYMGWLILTCAITVTACPVVSLPGGFTSTGLPIGLQLVGPPRNEARLLAMASYVESLLDVTPKTPIDPRERGAA
;
A
#
# COMPACT_ATOMS: atom_id res chain seq x y z
N MET A 1 7.61 5.54 -10.76
CA MET A 1 6.34 4.87 -10.38
C MET A 1 5.22 5.18 -11.38
N SER A 2 4.78 6.42 -11.56
CA SER A 2 3.67 6.78 -12.46
C SER A 2 3.79 6.27 -13.90
N ARG A 3 5.00 6.29 -14.49
CA ARG A 3 5.23 5.76 -15.86
C ARG A 3 4.92 4.26 -15.98
N ALA A 4 5.27 3.44 -14.99
CA ALA A 4 4.99 2.01 -15.03
C ALA A 4 3.47 1.74 -14.91
N CYS A 5 2.78 2.46 -14.02
CA CYS A 5 1.32 2.36 -13.90
C CYS A 5 0.64 2.80 -15.20
N LYS A 6 1.09 3.91 -15.79
CA LYS A 6 0.57 4.38 -17.07
C LYS A 6 0.78 3.35 -18.19
N SER A 7 1.97 2.75 -18.27
CA SER A 7 2.27 1.68 -19.23
C SER A 7 1.38 0.44 -19.04
N ALA A 8 1.10 0.06 -17.78
CA ALA A 8 0.17 -1.02 -17.48
C ALA A 8 -1.27 -0.68 -17.93
N ALA A 9 -1.73 0.53 -17.60
CA ALA A 9 -3.03 1.03 -18.03
C ALA A 9 -3.19 1.05 -19.56
N GLU A 10 -2.14 1.49 -20.28
CA GLU A 10 -2.12 1.48 -21.75
C GLU A 10 -2.16 0.07 -22.33
N LYS A 11 -1.52 -0.93 -21.70
CA LYS A 11 -1.59 -2.32 -22.13
C LYS A 11 -3.00 -2.88 -21.96
N LEU A 12 -3.62 -2.64 -20.81
CA LEU A 12 -5.00 -3.03 -20.51
C LEU A 12 -5.98 -2.42 -21.53
N ALA A 13 -5.85 -1.12 -21.82
CA ALA A 13 -6.69 -0.44 -22.79
C ALA A 13 -6.54 -1.00 -24.21
N ARG A 14 -5.32 -1.34 -24.63
CA ARG A 14 -5.07 -1.98 -25.94
C ARG A 14 -5.69 -3.37 -26.07
N ASP A 15 -5.84 -4.08 -24.96
CA ASP A 15 -6.49 -5.39 -24.88
C ASP A 15 -8.03 -5.30 -24.73
N GLY A 16 -8.59 -4.10 -24.84
CA GLY A 16 -10.03 -3.85 -24.83
C GLY A 16 -10.64 -3.61 -23.46
N VAL A 17 -9.82 -3.46 -22.40
CA VAL A 17 -10.31 -3.09 -21.06
C VAL A 17 -10.65 -1.59 -21.05
N ALA A 18 -11.81 -1.23 -20.53
CA ALA A 18 -12.15 0.17 -20.27
C ALA A 18 -11.30 0.68 -19.09
N VAL A 19 -10.45 1.68 -19.33
CA VAL A 19 -9.54 2.24 -18.34
C VAL A 19 -9.82 3.72 -18.17
N GLU A 20 -10.04 4.15 -16.94
CA GLU A 20 -10.27 5.54 -16.56
C GLU A 20 -9.29 5.96 -15.44
N GLU A 21 -8.89 7.21 -15.42
CA GLU A 21 -8.15 7.80 -14.31
C GLU A 21 -9.13 8.23 -13.22
N ALA A 22 -9.36 7.34 -12.26
CA ALA A 22 -10.32 7.54 -11.18
C ALA A 22 -9.84 6.85 -9.89
N HIS A 23 -10.32 7.34 -8.76
CA HIS A 23 -10.07 6.72 -7.46
C HIS A 23 -11.24 6.98 -6.50
N PRO A 24 -11.46 6.13 -5.49
CA PRO A 24 -12.41 6.43 -4.43
C PRO A 24 -11.93 7.63 -3.61
N ASP A 25 -12.85 8.31 -2.92
CA ASP A 25 -12.47 9.34 -1.96
C ASP A 25 -11.80 8.72 -0.73
N LEU A 26 -10.51 8.99 -0.57
CA LEU A 26 -9.63 8.51 0.51
C LEU A 26 -9.11 9.65 1.39
N SER A 27 -9.78 10.81 1.40
CA SER A 27 -9.31 12.03 2.06
C SER A 27 -8.99 11.87 3.55
N ASP A 28 -9.73 11.02 4.28
CA ASP A 28 -9.51 10.78 5.71
C ASP A 28 -8.64 9.55 6.00
N ALA A 29 -8.20 8.83 4.98
CA ALA A 29 -7.58 7.52 5.14
C ALA A 29 -6.28 7.57 5.95
N GLU A 30 -5.45 8.59 5.74
CA GLU A 30 -4.19 8.76 6.46
C GLU A 30 -4.42 8.94 7.96
N LYS A 31 -5.23 9.91 8.35
CA LYS A 31 -5.56 10.18 9.74
C LYS A 31 -6.18 8.96 10.43
N THR A 32 -7.13 8.32 9.74
CA THR A 32 -7.79 7.11 10.22
C THR A 32 -6.78 5.99 10.45
N PHE A 33 -5.92 5.72 9.47
CA PHE A 33 -4.88 4.70 9.58
C PHE A 33 -3.93 4.96 10.74
N LEU A 34 -3.37 6.16 10.85
CA LEU A 34 -2.39 6.51 11.88
C LEU A 34 -2.99 6.38 13.27
N THR A 35 -4.23 6.83 13.48
CA THR A 35 -4.92 6.74 14.77
C THR A 35 -5.17 5.28 15.17
N LEU A 36 -5.75 4.47 14.28
CA LEU A 36 -6.01 3.05 14.54
C LEU A 36 -4.72 2.26 14.74
N ARG A 37 -3.66 2.56 13.96
CA ARG A 37 -2.33 1.99 14.13
C ARG A 37 -1.75 2.34 15.50
N GLY A 38 -1.86 3.59 15.95
CA GLY A 38 -1.43 4.03 17.27
C GLY A 38 -2.11 3.22 18.39
N ALA A 39 -3.42 3.03 18.30
CA ALA A 39 -4.18 2.21 19.23
C ALA A 39 -3.69 0.75 19.29
N VAL A 40 -3.41 0.14 18.11
CA VAL A 40 -2.84 -1.21 18.03
C VAL A 40 -1.44 -1.28 18.65
N PHE A 41 -0.61 -0.24 18.46
CA PHE A 41 0.74 -0.19 19.02
C PHE A 41 0.74 -0.11 20.54
N ILE A 42 -0.21 0.57 21.18
CA ILE A 42 -0.39 0.53 22.65
C ILE A 42 -0.51 -0.92 23.11
N GLY A 43 -1.47 -1.66 22.57
CA GLY A 43 -1.74 -3.03 22.98
C GLY A 43 -0.57 -3.99 22.77
N ARG A 44 0.25 -3.75 21.73
CA ARG A 44 1.39 -4.63 21.40
C ARG A 44 2.68 -4.28 22.15
N HIS A 45 2.94 -3.00 22.38
CA HIS A 45 4.28 -2.55 22.74
C HIS A 45 4.36 -1.77 24.05
N ALA A 46 3.29 -1.12 24.54
CA ALA A 46 3.39 -0.20 25.67
C ALA A 46 3.97 -0.87 26.94
N GLU A 47 3.50 -2.05 27.31
CA GLU A 47 4.00 -2.76 28.49
C GLU A 47 5.45 -3.27 28.31
N LEU A 48 5.76 -3.82 27.15
CA LEU A 48 7.11 -4.30 26.86
C LEU A 48 8.13 -3.15 26.78
N MET A 49 7.69 -2.01 26.26
CA MET A 49 8.52 -0.82 26.13
C MET A 49 8.96 -0.26 27.50
N LYS A 50 8.17 -0.40 28.56
CA LYS A 50 8.57 -0.01 29.91
C LYS A 50 9.86 -0.70 30.37
N LYS A 51 10.07 -1.95 29.95
CA LYS A 51 11.21 -2.78 30.36
C LYS A 51 12.32 -2.82 29.31
N TYR A 52 11.97 -2.79 28.03
CA TYR A 52 12.89 -3.11 26.93
C TYR A 52 13.04 -1.99 25.91
N ARG A 53 12.74 -0.72 26.28
CA ARG A 53 12.76 0.44 25.39
C ARG A 53 14.06 0.52 24.54
N HIS A 54 15.20 0.23 25.10
CA HIS A 54 16.51 0.32 24.45
C HIS A 54 16.74 -0.71 23.32
N PHE A 55 15.88 -1.72 23.20
CA PHE A 55 15.91 -2.67 22.08
C PHE A 55 14.96 -2.28 20.95
N TYR A 56 14.11 -1.28 21.16
CA TYR A 56 13.14 -0.85 20.16
C TYR A 56 13.75 0.14 19.17
N LYS A 57 13.35 0.02 17.90
CA LYS A 57 13.63 1.04 16.89
C LYS A 57 12.81 2.28 17.18
N GLN A 58 13.35 3.46 16.85
CA GLN A 58 12.73 4.74 17.15
C GLN A 58 11.30 4.84 16.60
N GLU A 59 11.05 4.33 15.39
CA GLU A 59 9.72 4.39 14.77
C GLU A 59 8.66 3.60 15.55
N ILE A 60 9.04 2.51 16.23
CA ILE A 60 8.11 1.76 17.09
C ILE A 60 7.82 2.55 18.36
N ILE A 61 8.85 3.19 18.92
CA ILE A 61 8.71 4.07 20.07
C ILE A 61 7.75 5.20 19.73
N ASP A 62 8.00 5.93 18.65
CA ASP A 62 7.21 7.07 18.20
C ASP A 62 5.74 6.70 17.97
N ASN A 63 5.49 5.58 17.27
CA ASN A 63 4.12 5.09 17.04
C ASN A 63 3.41 4.69 18.36
N THR A 64 4.15 4.11 19.32
CA THR A 64 3.58 3.71 20.60
C THR A 64 3.27 4.95 21.46
N GLU A 65 4.18 5.92 21.49
CA GLU A 65 3.99 7.18 22.23
C GLU A 65 2.87 8.02 21.60
N PHE A 66 2.79 8.09 20.29
CA PHE A 66 1.64 8.68 19.60
C PHE A 66 0.34 7.99 20.03
N GLY A 67 0.30 6.65 20.01
CA GLY A 67 -0.86 5.90 20.50
C GLY A 67 -1.24 6.28 21.94
N LEU A 68 -0.27 6.32 22.86
CA LEU A 68 -0.50 6.68 24.26
C LEU A 68 -0.99 8.12 24.46
N SER A 69 -0.76 9.01 23.50
CA SER A 69 -1.27 10.39 23.54
C SER A 69 -2.71 10.53 23.07
N LEU A 70 -3.26 9.51 22.37
CA LEU A 70 -4.61 9.53 21.85
C LEU A 70 -5.66 9.50 22.97
N LYS A 71 -6.71 10.29 22.79
CA LYS A 71 -7.90 10.23 23.64
C LYS A 71 -8.85 9.15 23.14
N PRO A 72 -9.66 8.54 24.02
CA PRO A 72 -10.66 7.55 23.62
C PRO A 72 -11.59 8.02 22.50
N GLU A 73 -11.98 9.31 22.55
CA GLU A 73 -12.87 9.92 21.54
C GLU A 73 -12.24 9.96 20.13
N GLU A 74 -10.91 10.13 20.07
CA GLU A 74 -10.18 10.15 18.79
C GLU A 74 -10.13 8.75 18.17
N ILE A 75 -9.97 7.71 18.98
CA ILE A 75 -9.99 6.31 18.53
C ILE A 75 -11.40 5.96 18.04
N ILE A 76 -12.44 6.31 18.78
CA ILE A 76 -13.83 6.08 18.38
C ILE A 76 -14.15 6.82 17.07
N ALA A 77 -13.71 8.07 16.93
CA ALA A 77 -13.89 8.83 15.70
C ALA A 77 -13.18 8.18 14.50
N ALA A 78 -11.99 7.60 14.70
CA ALA A 78 -11.27 6.89 13.65
C ALA A 78 -11.99 5.59 13.24
N GLU A 79 -12.57 4.85 14.17
CA GLU A 79 -13.39 3.65 13.88
C GLU A 79 -14.64 4.03 13.04
N VAL A 80 -15.31 5.14 13.39
CA VAL A 80 -16.45 5.65 12.62
C VAL A 80 -16.01 6.06 11.22
N ALA A 81 -14.90 6.81 11.11
CA ALA A 81 -14.33 7.23 9.83
C ALA A 81 -13.93 6.05 8.95
N GLN A 82 -13.35 4.98 9.53
CA GLN A 82 -13.07 3.74 8.79
C GLN A 82 -14.34 3.12 8.23
N GLY A 83 -15.42 3.05 9.01
CA GLY A 83 -16.71 2.56 8.54
C GLY A 83 -17.24 3.36 7.33
N GLU A 84 -17.05 4.68 7.31
CA GLU A 84 -17.43 5.52 6.17
C GLU A 84 -16.52 5.28 4.96
N LEU A 85 -15.20 5.16 5.17
CA LEU A 85 -14.23 4.81 4.13
C LEU A 85 -14.59 3.50 3.43
N ILE A 86 -14.91 2.47 4.21
CA ILE A 86 -15.34 1.17 3.68
C ILE A 86 -16.60 1.31 2.83
N ARG A 87 -17.63 2.04 3.33
CA ARG A 87 -18.90 2.21 2.61
C ARG A 87 -18.74 3.00 1.31
N ARG A 88 -17.98 4.12 1.31
CA ARG A 88 -17.80 4.93 0.10
C ARG A 88 -16.90 4.24 -0.93
N THR A 89 -15.91 3.46 -0.48
CA THR A 89 -15.10 2.65 -1.38
C THR A 89 -15.93 1.52 -2.01
N ALA A 90 -16.78 0.84 -1.24
CA ALA A 90 -17.69 -0.18 -1.77
C ALA A 90 -18.64 0.40 -2.82
N ARG A 91 -19.21 1.59 -2.59
CA ARG A 91 -20.05 2.29 -3.59
C ARG A 91 -19.27 2.69 -4.84
N TRP A 92 -18.00 3.09 -4.71
CA TRP A 92 -17.16 3.37 -5.88
C TRP A 92 -17.02 2.12 -6.76
N PHE A 93 -16.82 0.94 -6.18
CA PHE A 93 -16.76 -0.34 -6.88
C PHE A 93 -18.10 -0.81 -7.52
N GLU A 94 -19.19 -0.11 -7.34
CA GLU A 94 -20.42 -0.35 -8.13
C GLU A 94 -20.24 0.05 -9.60
N ASN A 95 -19.27 0.94 -9.91
CA ASN A 95 -18.97 1.41 -11.24
C ASN A 95 -17.65 0.89 -11.81
N TYR A 96 -16.81 0.24 -11.00
CA TYR A 96 -15.48 -0.23 -11.38
C TYR A 96 -15.24 -1.66 -10.91
N ASP A 97 -14.58 -2.45 -11.73
CA ASP A 97 -14.22 -3.84 -11.40
C ASP A 97 -12.92 -3.92 -10.61
N LEU A 98 -11.99 -2.99 -10.84
CA LEU A 98 -10.64 -3.03 -10.31
C LEU A 98 -10.07 -1.61 -10.16
N LEU A 99 -9.38 -1.34 -9.06
CA LEU A 99 -8.49 -0.20 -8.93
C LEU A 99 -7.05 -0.68 -9.11
N VAL A 100 -6.31 -0.03 -10.01
CA VAL A 100 -4.89 -0.32 -10.25
C VAL A 100 -4.06 0.89 -9.85
N CYS A 101 -3.13 0.72 -8.93
CA CYS A 101 -2.25 1.80 -8.48
C CYS A 101 -0.85 1.26 -8.14
N PRO A 102 0.15 2.14 -7.92
CA PRO A 102 1.46 1.71 -7.46
C PRO A 102 1.37 0.94 -6.14
N ALA A 103 2.21 -0.08 -5.97
CA ALA A 103 2.29 -0.80 -4.70
C ALA A 103 2.85 0.09 -3.57
N VAL A 104 3.66 1.10 -3.91
CA VAL A 104 4.27 2.05 -2.97
C VAL A 104 4.57 3.37 -3.70
N SER A 105 4.75 4.46 -2.95
CA SER A 105 4.90 5.83 -3.51
C SER A 105 6.24 6.07 -4.21
N CYS A 106 7.29 5.33 -3.87
CA CYS A 106 8.65 5.53 -4.39
C CYS A 106 9.26 4.25 -4.97
N PRO A 107 10.24 4.35 -5.89
CA PRO A 107 11.03 3.21 -6.34
C PRO A 107 11.93 2.69 -5.20
N PRO A 108 12.55 1.50 -5.36
CA PRO A 108 13.58 1.04 -4.45
C PRO A 108 14.68 2.10 -4.28
N PHE A 109 15.10 2.32 -3.06
CA PHE A 109 16.11 3.31 -2.66
C PHE A 109 17.34 2.63 -2.06
N ASP A 110 18.41 3.39 -1.85
CA ASP A 110 19.67 2.86 -1.32
C ASP A 110 19.49 2.22 0.06
N VAL A 111 20.11 1.06 0.27
CA VAL A 111 20.01 0.28 1.52
C VAL A 111 20.55 1.02 2.74
N SER A 112 21.45 1.99 2.56
CA SER A 112 21.96 2.83 3.63
C SER A 112 20.95 3.90 4.09
N GLN A 113 19.97 4.21 3.23
CA GLN A 113 18.88 5.11 3.55
C GLN A 113 17.80 4.37 4.32
N ARG A 114 17.46 4.82 5.51
CA ARG A 114 16.47 4.15 6.35
C ARG A 114 15.06 4.18 5.77
N TYR A 115 14.64 5.31 5.21
CA TYR A 115 13.41 5.53 4.46
C TYR A 115 13.50 6.84 3.69
N PRO A 116 12.73 7.02 2.61
CA PRO A 116 12.66 8.30 1.91
C PRO A 116 12.00 9.36 2.78
N THR A 117 12.54 10.57 2.75
CA THR A 117 12.00 11.72 3.48
C THR A 117 11.15 12.61 2.59
N GLU A 118 11.21 12.40 1.26
CA GLU A 118 10.40 13.10 0.26
C GLU A 118 10.19 12.24 -0.99
N VAL A 119 9.16 12.53 -1.77
CA VAL A 119 8.93 12.02 -3.13
C VAL A 119 8.44 13.16 -4.01
N ASP A 120 9.08 13.36 -5.18
CA ASP A 120 8.78 14.42 -6.14
C ASP A 120 8.73 15.83 -5.50
N GLY A 121 9.63 16.11 -4.54
CA GLY A 121 9.70 17.37 -3.83
C GLY A 121 8.64 17.57 -2.74
N VAL A 122 7.81 16.57 -2.47
CA VAL A 122 6.85 16.58 -1.37
C VAL A 122 7.47 15.91 -0.15
N PRO A 123 7.76 16.64 0.94
CA PRO A 123 8.35 16.07 2.14
C PRO A 123 7.35 15.23 2.91
N PHE A 124 7.83 14.21 3.62
CA PHE A 124 7.04 13.38 4.51
C PHE A 124 7.33 13.68 5.98
N GLU A 125 6.27 13.66 6.77
CA GLU A 125 6.40 13.67 8.23
C GLU A 125 6.58 12.24 8.77
N GLY A 126 7.82 11.90 9.11
CA GLY A 126 8.13 10.62 9.75
C GLY A 126 8.11 9.40 8.82
N TYR A 127 8.28 8.24 9.45
CA TYR A 127 8.44 6.96 8.75
C TYR A 127 7.23 6.55 7.89
N MET A 128 6.01 6.93 8.27
CA MET A 128 4.81 6.43 7.58
C MET A 128 4.49 7.18 6.27
N GLY A 129 5.05 8.37 6.06
CA GLY A 129 4.69 9.22 4.92
C GLY A 129 4.88 8.56 3.55
N TRP A 130 6.01 7.86 3.33
CA TRP A 130 6.26 7.18 2.06
C TRP A 130 5.39 5.94 1.84
N LEU A 131 4.73 5.42 2.89
CA LEU A 131 3.82 4.26 2.85
C LEU A 131 2.35 4.66 2.75
N ILE A 132 2.03 5.95 2.69
CA ILE A 132 0.65 6.43 2.84
C ILE A 132 -0.32 5.84 1.81
N LEU A 133 0.12 5.62 0.58
CA LEU A 133 -0.71 4.97 -0.45
C LEU A 133 -1.17 3.57 0.00
N THR A 134 -0.25 2.76 0.51
CA THR A 134 -0.55 1.42 1.03
C THR A 134 -1.45 1.49 2.28
N CYS A 135 -1.18 2.45 3.16
CA CYS A 135 -1.96 2.69 4.36
C CYS A 135 -3.40 3.09 4.05
N ALA A 136 -3.59 3.98 3.06
CA ALA A 136 -4.91 4.43 2.62
C ALA A 136 -5.76 3.28 2.06
N ILE A 137 -5.16 2.38 1.28
CA ILE A 137 -5.86 1.19 0.80
C ILE A 137 -6.17 0.21 1.94
N THR A 138 -5.26 0.05 2.90
CA THR A 138 -5.45 -0.88 4.02
C THR A 138 -6.71 -0.58 4.83
N VAL A 139 -7.03 0.69 5.09
CA VAL A 139 -8.22 1.07 5.88
C VAL A 139 -9.55 0.90 5.13
N THR A 140 -9.53 0.65 3.82
CA THR A 140 -10.75 0.38 3.04
C THR A 140 -11.29 -1.04 3.23
N ALA A 141 -10.52 -1.94 3.87
CA ALA A 141 -10.84 -3.37 4.01
C ALA A 141 -11.08 -4.09 2.67
N CYS A 142 -10.59 -3.56 1.57
CA CYS A 142 -10.64 -4.20 0.26
C CYS A 142 -9.56 -5.28 0.13
N PRO A 143 -9.81 -6.38 -0.58
CA PRO A 143 -8.79 -7.34 -0.93
C PRO A 143 -7.80 -6.74 -1.95
N VAL A 144 -6.51 -7.07 -1.80
CA VAL A 144 -5.44 -6.53 -2.64
C VAL A 144 -4.48 -7.63 -3.07
N VAL A 145 -4.06 -7.59 -4.34
CA VAL A 145 -2.96 -8.39 -4.87
C VAL A 145 -1.86 -7.45 -5.35
N SER A 146 -0.61 -7.74 -5.01
CA SER A 146 0.55 -7.05 -5.57
C SER A 146 1.19 -7.89 -6.66
N LEU A 147 1.38 -7.28 -7.82
CA LEU A 147 2.01 -7.89 -9.01
C LEU A 147 3.27 -7.14 -9.43
N PRO A 148 4.22 -7.83 -10.09
CA PRO A 148 5.29 -7.13 -10.81
C PRO A 148 4.70 -6.20 -11.89
N GLY A 149 4.96 -4.90 -11.77
CA GLY A 149 4.42 -3.87 -12.69
C GLY A 149 5.40 -3.38 -13.75
N GLY A 150 6.65 -3.87 -13.70
CA GLY A 150 7.72 -3.45 -14.60
C GLY A 150 8.99 -3.07 -13.87
N PHE A 151 9.80 -2.24 -14.53
CA PHE A 151 11.10 -1.81 -14.01
C PHE A 151 11.28 -0.30 -14.12
N THR A 152 12.10 0.26 -13.25
CA THR A 152 12.59 1.64 -13.39
C THR A 152 13.51 1.75 -14.62
N SER A 153 13.86 2.99 -14.99
CA SER A 153 14.89 3.23 -16.02
C SER A 153 16.27 2.67 -15.66
N THR A 154 16.51 2.38 -14.39
CA THR A 154 17.75 1.78 -13.86
C THR A 154 17.63 0.26 -13.67
N GLY A 155 16.53 -0.36 -14.09
CA GLY A 155 16.33 -1.82 -14.00
C GLY A 155 15.83 -2.33 -12.65
N LEU A 156 15.46 -1.46 -11.70
CA LEU A 156 14.89 -1.88 -10.42
C LEU A 156 13.41 -2.25 -10.56
N PRO A 157 12.92 -3.31 -9.90
CA PRO A 157 11.53 -3.76 -10.03
C PRO A 157 10.55 -2.77 -9.42
N ILE A 158 9.37 -2.68 -10.01
CA ILE A 158 8.25 -1.87 -9.55
C ILE A 158 7.03 -2.78 -9.37
N GLY A 159 6.33 -2.63 -8.24
CA GLY A 159 5.07 -3.32 -7.98
C GLY A 159 3.86 -2.46 -8.36
N LEU A 160 2.82 -3.16 -8.82
CA LEU A 160 1.45 -2.64 -8.90
C LEU A 160 0.61 -3.35 -7.86
N GLN A 161 -0.29 -2.61 -7.21
CA GLN A 161 -1.36 -3.22 -6.43
C GLN A 161 -2.68 -3.15 -7.20
N LEU A 162 -3.36 -4.27 -7.20
CA LEU A 162 -4.70 -4.46 -7.74
C LEU A 162 -5.65 -4.58 -6.56
N VAL A 163 -6.60 -3.66 -6.46
CA VAL A 163 -7.57 -3.61 -5.38
C VAL A 163 -8.92 -3.99 -5.92
N GLY A 164 -9.57 -4.98 -5.34
CA GLY A 164 -10.90 -5.45 -5.72
C GLY A 164 -11.99 -4.99 -4.76
N PRO A 165 -13.27 -5.18 -5.14
CA PRO A 165 -14.39 -4.92 -4.24
C PRO A 165 -14.29 -5.73 -2.94
N PRO A 166 -14.83 -5.24 -1.82
CA PRO A 166 -14.82 -5.98 -0.56
C PRO A 166 -15.42 -7.39 -0.69
N ARG A 167 -14.80 -8.39 -0.06
CA ARG A 167 -15.22 -9.80 -0.04
C ARG A 167 -15.31 -10.47 -1.42
N ASN A 168 -14.48 -10.04 -2.36
CA ASN A 168 -14.49 -10.58 -3.73
C ASN A 168 -13.09 -11.10 -4.14
N GLU A 169 -12.43 -11.80 -3.24
CA GLU A 169 -11.05 -12.29 -3.39
C GLU A 169 -10.90 -13.21 -4.61
N ALA A 170 -11.86 -14.12 -4.84
CA ALA A 170 -11.78 -15.04 -5.96
C ALA A 170 -11.80 -14.31 -7.32
N ARG A 171 -12.67 -13.30 -7.47
CA ARG A 171 -12.72 -12.47 -8.68
C ARG A 171 -11.45 -11.64 -8.82
N LEU A 172 -10.94 -11.07 -7.73
CA LEU A 172 -9.68 -10.33 -7.73
C LEU A 172 -8.52 -11.21 -8.20
N LEU A 173 -8.40 -12.45 -7.71
CA LEU A 173 -7.35 -13.38 -8.14
C LEU A 173 -7.45 -13.72 -9.62
N ALA A 174 -8.66 -13.93 -10.14
CA ALA A 174 -8.89 -14.16 -11.57
C ALA A 174 -8.45 -12.94 -12.42
N MET A 175 -8.84 -11.74 -12.01
CA MET A 175 -8.41 -10.49 -12.67
C MET A 175 -6.90 -10.28 -12.55
N ALA A 176 -6.31 -10.59 -11.41
CA ALA A 176 -4.87 -10.48 -11.19
C ALA A 176 -4.09 -11.42 -12.14
N SER A 177 -4.54 -12.67 -12.29
CA SER A 177 -3.95 -13.62 -13.24
C SER A 177 -4.01 -13.13 -14.69
N TYR A 178 -5.14 -12.53 -15.09
CA TYR A 178 -5.27 -11.91 -16.41
C TYR A 178 -4.30 -10.73 -16.57
N VAL A 179 -4.26 -9.81 -15.62
CA VAL A 179 -3.34 -8.65 -15.67
C VAL A 179 -1.89 -9.10 -15.68
N GLU A 180 -1.51 -10.09 -14.87
CA GLU A 180 -0.15 -10.64 -14.84
C GLU A 180 0.26 -11.20 -16.20
N SER A 181 -0.60 -11.98 -16.84
CA SER A 181 -0.34 -12.54 -18.17
C SER A 181 -0.15 -11.45 -19.24
N LEU A 182 -0.92 -10.37 -19.15
CA LEU A 182 -0.85 -9.24 -20.09
C LEU A 182 0.40 -8.38 -19.88
N LEU A 183 0.83 -8.19 -18.64
CA LEU A 183 2.03 -7.40 -18.33
C LEU A 183 3.32 -8.10 -18.78
N ASP A 184 3.36 -9.42 -18.70
CA ASP A 184 4.51 -10.27 -19.09
C ASP A 184 5.84 -9.85 -18.42
N VAL A 185 5.79 -9.56 -17.12
CA VAL A 185 6.94 -9.13 -16.32
C VAL A 185 7.53 -10.26 -15.49
N THR A 186 6.69 -11.20 -15.04
CA THR A 186 7.07 -12.31 -14.15
C THR A 186 8.25 -13.15 -14.65
N PRO A 187 8.37 -13.50 -15.96
CA PRO A 187 9.52 -14.26 -16.45
C PRO A 187 10.87 -13.53 -16.30
N LYS A 188 10.84 -12.20 -16.12
CA LYS A 188 12.02 -11.35 -15.98
C LYS A 188 12.47 -11.13 -14.54
N THR A 189 11.70 -11.65 -13.58
CA THR A 189 11.97 -11.55 -12.16
C THR A 189 12.20 -12.94 -11.58
N PRO A 190 13.39 -13.56 -11.78
CA PRO A 190 13.67 -14.90 -11.26
C PRO A 190 13.58 -14.91 -9.74
N ILE A 191 12.79 -15.84 -9.20
CA ILE A 191 12.51 -15.93 -7.77
C ILE A 191 13.38 -17.02 -7.10
N ASP A 192 13.87 -18.02 -7.86
CA ASP A 192 14.61 -19.13 -7.29
C ASP A 192 16.12 -18.83 -7.21
N PRO A 193 16.68 -18.65 -6.00
CA PRO A 193 18.11 -18.40 -5.82
C PRO A 193 19.00 -19.64 -6.15
N ARG A 194 18.41 -20.82 -6.36
CA ARG A 194 19.14 -22.06 -6.65
C ARG A 194 19.66 -22.13 -8.08
N GLU A 195 19.14 -21.35 -9.00
CA GLU A 195 19.59 -21.31 -10.39
C GLU A 195 20.92 -20.56 -10.61
N ARG A 196 21.47 -19.90 -9.59
CA ARG A 196 22.77 -19.20 -9.65
C ARG A 196 23.99 -20.10 -9.42
N GLY A 197 23.82 -21.41 -9.33
CA GLY A 197 24.87 -22.37 -9.01
C GLY A 197 25.46 -23.17 -10.17
N ALA A 198 25.20 -22.79 -11.43
CA ALA A 198 25.82 -23.42 -12.60
C ALA A 198 26.80 -22.44 -13.27
N ALA A 199 27.99 -22.31 -12.70
CA ALA A 199 29.18 -21.76 -13.34
C ALA A 199 30.42 -22.55 -12.87
#